data_2af7e4f2f7ca050f7b3d7c59c52aec32
#
_entry.id   2af7e4f2f7ca050f7b3d7c59c52aec32
#
_cell.length_a   1.000
_cell.length_b   1.000
_cell.length_c   1.000
_cell.angle_alpha   90.00
_cell.angle_beta   90.00
_cell.angle_gamma   90.00
#
_symmetry.space_group_name_H-M   'P 1'
#
loop_
_entity.id
_entity.type
_entity.pdbx_description
1 polymer ?
#
loop_
_entity_poly.entity_id
_entity_poly.type
_entity_poly.pdbx_seq_one_letter_code
_entity_poly.pdbx_strand_id
1 'polypeptide(L)'
;MKKKMIIGGTMLLGLLITFCSYTGVTEKPDIPGVKAMGGSVPLGDPFILLHDGVYYAYGTHAADGIEVYTSKDLKRWKLYGLALNKEDVWADSRFWAPEIYEIHGKFYMYYTADEHICVAISDSPVGPFRQKEKKPMIADEKMIDSSLFIDDDGKPYLFFVRFNDGNNVWVAELENDYMTIKAETMRPCVHVSQAWEEVWPRVNEGSYVLKHKGLYYMTYSGNSFESPFYGVGCATATDIMGEWTKYDENPILQNPGTLQGVGHSAMFKDKEGKLRIVYHAHKDKEHIHPRGMYIGSVSFQKVNGVDRMRISKDYITAELVK
;
A
#
# COMPACT_ATOMS: atom_id res chain seq x y z
N MET A 1 -79.50 29.29 -44.63
CA MET A 1 -78.68 28.07 -44.46
C MET A 1 -77.68 28.32 -43.35
N LYS A 2 -77.97 27.80 -42.19
CA LYS A 2 -77.15 27.99 -40.96
C LYS A 2 -76.21 26.80 -40.82
N LYS A 3 -74.90 27.01 -40.83
CA LYS A 3 -73.89 26.02 -40.40
C LYS A 3 -73.49 26.26 -38.92
N LYS A 4 -73.73 25.26 -38.10
CA LYS A 4 -73.32 25.22 -36.72
C LYS A 4 -71.83 24.95 -36.63
N MET A 5 -71.17 25.73 -35.80
CA MET A 5 -69.74 25.57 -35.42
C MET A 5 -69.69 24.80 -34.11
N ILE A 6 -68.95 23.67 -34.12
CA ILE A 6 -68.75 22.85 -32.95
C ILE A 6 -67.33 23.24 -32.38
N ILE A 7 -67.36 23.74 -31.16
CA ILE A 7 -66.12 24.06 -30.40
C ILE A 7 -65.68 22.78 -29.68
N GLY A 8 -64.55 22.23 -30.10
CA GLY A 8 -63.90 21.13 -29.40
C GLY A 8 -62.96 21.64 -28.33
N GLY A 9 -63.25 21.38 -27.09
CA GLY A 9 -62.37 21.71 -25.97
C GLY A 9 -61.33 20.68 -25.85
N THR A 10 -60.06 21.12 -25.96
CA THR A 10 -58.91 20.30 -25.72
C THR A 10 -58.55 20.35 -24.22
N MET A 11 -58.75 19.22 -23.53
CA MET A 11 -58.39 19.05 -22.14
C MET A 11 -56.85 18.76 -22.05
N LEU A 12 -56.10 19.70 -21.53
CA LEU A 12 -54.66 19.55 -21.27
C LEU A 12 -54.49 18.76 -19.97
N LEU A 13 -54.09 17.49 -20.08
CA LEU A 13 -53.75 16.64 -18.93
C LEU A 13 -52.32 16.98 -18.54
N GLY A 14 -52.16 17.74 -17.45
CA GLY A 14 -50.86 18.02 -16.85
C GLY A 14 -50.31 16.77 -16.13
N LEU A 15 -49.27 16.17 -16.70
CA LEU A 15 -48.52 15.12 -16.04
C LEU A 15 -47.59 15.75 -14.98
N LEU A 16 -47.95 15.65 -13.71
CA LEU A 16 -47.05 15.93 -12.59
C LEU A 16 -46.03 14.81 -12.52
N ILE A 17 -44.81 15.05 -13.00
CA ILE A 17 -43.70 14.16 -12.74
C ILE A 17 -43.14 14.50 -11.36
N THR A 18 -43.48 13.69 -10.36
CA THR A 18 -42.87 13.73 -9.02
C THR A 18 -41.50 13.11 -9.14
N PHE A 19 -40.44 13.91 -9.06
CA PHE A 19 -39.09 13.44 -8.88
C PHE A 19 -38.97 12.89 -7.45
N CYS A 20 -39.06 11.58 -7.31
CA CYS A 20 -38.71 10.88 -6.10
C CYS A 20 -37.18 10.75 -6.06
N SER A 21 -36.52 11.61 -5.29
CA SER A 21 -35.08 11.50 -5.00
C SER A 21 -34.84 10.24 -4.17
N TYR A 22 -34.47 9.15 -4.83
CA TYR A 22 -33.98 7.95 -4.14
C TYR A 22 -32.56 8.21 -3.65
N THR A 23 -32.40 8.71 -2.43
CA THR A 23 -31.17 8.58 -1.64
C THR A 23 -31.15 7.21 -0.98
N GLY A 24 -31.06 6.18 -1.79
CA GLY A 24 -30.88 4.82 -1.29
C GLY A 24 -29.41 4.54 -1.11
N VAL A 25 -28.87 4.86 0.08
CA VAL A 25 -27.71 4.15 0.58
C VAL A 25 -28.18 2.72 0.85
N THR A 26 -27.99 1.82 -0.11
CA THR A 26 -28.21 0.40 0.10
C THR A 26 -27.12 -0.11 1.03
N GLU A 27 -27.39 -0.12 2.34
CA GLU A 27 -26.63 -0.97 3.26
C GLU A 27 -26.76 -2.41 2.76
N LYS A 28 -25.61 -2.99 2.36
CA LYS A 28 -25.57 -4.43 2.03
C LYS A 28 -25.87 -5.21 3.30
N PRO A 29 -26.69 -6.29 3.22
CA PRO A 29 -27.11 -7.03 4.40
C PRO A 29 -25.90 -7.57 5.18
N ASP A 30 -25.90 -7.33 6.49
CA ASP A 30 -24.98 -7.96 7.45
C ASP A 30 -25.06 -9.48 7.30
N ILE A 31 -23.91 -10.13 7.15
CA ILE A 31 -23.85 -11.59 7.20
C ILE A 31 -24.08 -12.00 8.65
N PRO A 32 -25.16 -12.75 8.94
CA PRO A 32 -25.45 -13.15 10.31
C PRO A 32 -24.28 -13.94 10.93
N GLY A 33 -23.79 -13.51 12.09
CA GLY A 33 -22.77 -14.21 12.87
C GLY A 33 -21.36 -13.61 12.83
N VAL A 34 -21.08 -12.58 12.03
CA VAL A 34 -19.79 -11.90 12.01
C VAL A 34 -19.88 -10.63 12.87
N LYS A 35 -19.29 -10.65 14.07
CA LYS A 35 -19.18 -9.47 14.93
C LYS A 35 -17.89 -8.72 14.59
N ALA A 36 -18.00 -7.43 14.25
CA ALA A 36 -16.86 -6.54 14.20
C ALA A 36 -16.18 -6.51 15.58
N MET A 37 -14.86 -6.66 15.62
CA MET A 37 -14.09 -6.57 16.88
C MET A 37 -13.86 -5.11 17.30
N GLY A 38 -14.33 -4.13 16.48
CA GLY A 38 -14.21 -2.70 16.74
C GLY A 38 -12.78 -2.21 16.49
N GLY A 39 -12.49 -1.79 15.27
CA GLY A 39 -11.20 -1.18 14.87
C GLY A 39 -10.70 -1.68 13.52
N SER A 40 -9.73 -0.98 12.97
CA SER A 40 -9.01 -1.41 11.78
C SER A 40 -8.10 -2.59 12.09
N VAL A 41 -7.75 -3.38 11.07
CA VAL A 41 -6.70 -4.41 11.16
C VAL A 41 -5.43 -3.76 11.70
N PRO A 42 -4.83 -4.29 12.80
CA PRO A 42 -3.74 -3.62 13.53
C PRO A 42 -2.38 -3.84 12.84
N LEU A 43 -2.23 -3.36 11.60
CA LEU A 43 -1.00 -3.49 10.83
C LEU A 43 -0.37 -2.12 10.57
N GLY A 44 0.89 -1.96 11.00
CA GLY A 44 1.81 -0.98 10.44
C GLY A 44 2.41 -1.52 9.15
N ASP A 45 2.92 -0.64 8.29
CA ASP A 45 3.68 -0.99 7.09
C ASP A 45 2.98 -2.08 6.24
N PRO A 46 1.68 -1.88 5.89
CA PRO A 46 0.86 -2.95 5.35
C PRO A 46 1.13 -3.20 3.87
N PHE A 47 1.09 -4.46 3.49
CA PHE A 47 1.11 -4.93 2.11
C PHE A 47 -0.10 -5.81 1.82
N ILE A 48 -0.70 -5.71 0.62
CA ILE A 48 -1.83 -6.54 0.19
C ILE A 48 -1.46 -7.29 -1.10
N LEU A 49 -1.56 -8.62 -1.05
CA LEU A 49 -1.52 -9.52 -2.19
C LEU A 49 -2.95 -9.95 -2.55
N LEU A 50 -3.30 -9.88 -3.84
CA LEU A 50 -4.49 -10.55 -4.38
C LEU A 50 -4.04 -11.84 -5.08
N HIS A 51 -4.47 -12.99 -4.57
CA HIS A 51 -4.19 -14.29 -5.16
C HIS A 51 -5.45 -15.16 -5.10
N ASP A 52 -5.82 -15.81 -6.21
CA ASP A 52 -6.99 -16.70 -6.35
C ASP A 52 -8.30 -16.08 -5.79
N GLY A 53 -8.49 -14.78 -6.04
CA GLY A 53 -9.69 -14.05 -5.62
C GLY A 53 -9.82 -13.83 -4.11
N VAL A 54 -8.74 -14.00 -3.36
CA VAL A 54 -8.62 -13.66 -1.94
C VAL A 54 -7.56 -12.59 -1.77
N TYR A 55 -7.82 -11.60 -0.93
CA TYR A 55 -6.85 -10.61 -0.49
C TYR A 55 -6.16 -11.11 0.77
N TYR A 56 -4.83 -11.04 0.78
CA TYR A 56 -3.97 -11.37 1.90
C TYR A 56 -3.24 -10.10 2.34
N ALA A 57 -3.38 -9.71 3.62
CA ALA A 57 -2.70 -8.54 4.16
C ALA A 57 -1.65 -8.98 5.18
N TYR A 58 -0.49 -8.35 5.11
CA TYR A 58 0.64 -8.54 6.00
C TYR A 58 1.13 -7.18 6.48
N GLY A 59 1.90 -7.15 7.56
CA GLY A 59 2.45 -5.90 8.07
C GLY A 59 3.18 -6.10 9.40
N THR A 60 3.62 -4.99 9.95
CA THR A 60 4.30 -4.92 11.24
C THR A 60 3.29 -4.94 12.38
N HIS A 61 3.26 -6.00 13.17
CA HIS A 61 2.43 -6.10 14.38
C HIS A 61 2.95 -7.13 15.38
N ALA A 62 3.03 -8.42 14.99
CA ALA A 62 3.39 -9.50 15.90
C ALA A 62 4.87 -9.47 16.32
N ALA A 63 5.13 -9.81 17.58
CA ALA A 63 6.49 -9.88 18.10
C ALA A 63 7.25 -11.13 17.61
N ASP A 64 6.52 -12.24 17.37
CA ASP A 64 7.09 -13.55 17.07
C ASP A 64 7.17 -13.89 15.57
N GLY A 65 6.94 -12.91 14.69
CA GLY A 65 6.97 -13.11 13.25
C GLY A 65 6.04 -12.15 12.52
N ILE A 66 5.46 -12.61 11.40
CA ILE A 66 4.57 -11.83 10.54
C ILE A 66 3.23 -12.54 10.41
N GLU A 67 2.17 -11.84 10.81
CA GLU A 67 0.79 -12.29 10.67
C GLU A 67 0.27 -12.13 9.25
N VAL A 68 -0.70 -12.96 8.88
CA VAL A 68 -1.49 -12.80 7.66
C VAL A 68 -2.98 -12.70 7.99
N TYR A 69 -3.62 -11.73 7.38
CA TYR A 69 -5.06 -11.50 7.43
C TYR A 69 -5.66 -11.74 6.06
N THR A 70 -6.90 -12.23 5.99
CA THR A 70 -7.56 -12.54 4.72
C THR A 70 -8.88 -11.78 4.58
N SER A 71 -9.21 -11.38 3.34
CA SER A 71 -10.47 -10.73 2.99
C SER A 71 -10.95 -11.13 1.59
N LYS A 72 -12.26 -11.02 1.36
CA LYS A 72 -12.87 -11.17 0.03
C LYS A 72 -13.39 -9.84 -0.54
N ASP A 73 -13.44 -8.77 0.26
CA ASP A 73 -14.11 -7.51 -0.08
C ASP A 73 -13.34 -6.24 0.30
N LEU A 74 -12.08 -6.37 0.79
CA LEU A 74 -11.21 -5.30 1.30
C LEU A 74 -11.73 -4.59 2.56
N LYS A 75 -12.96 -4.85 2.98
CA LYS A 75 -13.58 -4.21 4.15
C LYS A 75 -13.46 -5.06 5.39
N ARG A 76 -13.80 -6.36 5.28
CA ARG A 76 -13.83 -7.29 6.41
C ARG A 76 -12.66 -8.26 6.31
N TRP A 77 -11.85 -8.27 7.36
CA TRP A 77 -10.61 -9.04 7.44
C TRP A 77 -10.64 -9.99 8.62
N LYS A 78 -10.09 -11.17 8.42
CA LYS A 78 -9.92 -12.18 9.48
C LYS A 78 -8.44 -12.49 9.64
N LEU A 79 -7.99 -12.59 10.89
CA LEU A 79 -6.68 -13.14 11.17
C LEU A 79 -6.66 -14.62 10.76
N TYR A 80 -5.70 -15.00 9.93
CA TYR A 80 -5.45 -16.39 9.57
C TYR A 80 -4.46 -17.04 10.54
N GLY A 81 -3.37 -16.34 10.88
CA GLY A 81 -2.31 -16.79 11.78
C GLY A 81 -0.97 -16.18 11.42
N LEU A 82 0.13 -16.78 11.90
CA LEU A 82 1.48 -16.40 11.49
C LEU A 82 1.81 -17.00 10.12
N ALA A 83 2.12 -16.14 9.16
CA ALA A 83 2.67 -16.53 7.86
C ALA A 83 4.17 -16.85 7.96
N LEU A 84 4.89 -16.08 8.78
CA LEU A 84 6.29 -16.31 9.10
C LEU A 84 6.48 -16.38 10.61
N ASN A 85 7.15 -17.41 11.10
CA ASN A 85 7.49 -17.57 12.50
C ASN A 85 9.01 -17.37 12.69
N LYS A 86 9.43 -16.69 13.75
CA LYS A 86 10.83 -16.46 14.09
C LYS A 86 11.67 -17.73 14.13
N GLU A 87 11.05 -18.86 14.55
CA GLU A 87 11.74 -20.15 14.61
C GLU A 87 12.18 -20.68 13.23
N ASP A 88 11.58 -20.19 12.14
CA ASP A 88 11.83 -20.61 10.76
C ASP A 88 12.85 -19.72 10.02
N VAL A 89 13.36 -18.64 10.68
CA VAL A 89 14.17 -17.59 10.03
C VAL A 89 15.39 -17.19 10.87
N TRP A 90 16.18 -16.23 10.38
CA TRP A 90 17.45 -15.81 10.96
C TRP A 90 17.32 -15.05 12.28
N ALA A 91 16.42 -14.06 12.34
CA ALA A 91 16.27 -13.22 13.52
C ALA A 91 15.13 -13.69 14.41
N ASP A 92 15.08 -13.21 15.64
CA ASP A 92 14.06 -13.52 16.63
C ASP A 92 13.21 -12.31 17.04
N SER A 93 13.44 -11.14 16.43
CA SER A 93 12.78 -9.88 16.78
C SER A 93 12.71 -8.88 15.63
N ARG A 94 11.91 -7.83 15.81
CA ARG A 94 11.78 -6.67 14.90
C ARG A 94 11.40 -7.07 13.49
N PHE A 95 10.33 -7.86 13.36
CA PHE A 95 9.76 -8.26 12.07
C PHE A 95 8.91 -7.13 11.51
N TRP A 96 9.42 -6.41 10.49
CA TRP A 96 8.80 -5.20 9.96
C TRP A 96 8.64 -5.23 8.44
N ALA A 97 7.68 -4.43 7.95
CA ALA A 97 7.49 -4.06 6.56
C ALA A 97 7.60 -5.23 5.56
N PRO A 98 6.79 -6.28 5.71
CA PRO A 98 6.80 -7.40 4.77
C PRO A 98 6.11 -7.05 3.46
N GLU A 99 6.72 -7.45 2.34
CA GLU A 99 6.11 -7.44 1.01
C GLU A 99 6.18 -8.84 0.38
N ILE A 100 5.09 -9.29 -0.24
CA ILE A 100 4.99 -10.66 -0.75
C ILE A 100 4.75 -10.65 -2.27
N TYR A 101 5.58 -11.38 -2.99
CA TYR A 101 5.52 -11.51 -4.45
C TYR A 101 5.43 -12.96 -4.88
N GLU A 102 4.50 -13.23 -5.80
CA GLU A 102 4.43 -14.53 -6.46
C GLU A 102 5.40 -14.57 -7.65
N ILE A 103 6.39 -15.45 -7.60
CA ILE A 103 7.41 -15.59 -8.63
C ILE A 103 7.57 -17.07 -8.96
N HIS A 104 7.30 -17.46 -10.20
CA HIS A 104 7.40 -18.84 -10.68
C HIS A 104 6.65 -19.85 -9.81
N GLY A 105 5.45 -19.49 -9.32
CA GLY A 105 4.61 -20.35 -8.50
C GLY A 105 5.08 -20.53 -7.05
N LYS A 106 6.01 -19.68 -6.58
CA LYS A 106 6.44 -19.58 -5.19
C LYS A 106 6.14 -18.17 -4.68
N PHE A 107 5.96 -18.03 -3.36
CA PHE A 107 5.77 -16.76 -2.70
C PHE A 107 7.06 -16.35 -2.00
N TYR A 108 7.57 -15.18 -2.35
CA TYR A 108 8.76 -14.57 -1.75
C TYR A 108 8.29 -13.46 -0.84
N MET A 109 8.63 -13.53 0.43
CA MET A 109 8.40 -12.48 1.42
C MET A 109 9.71 -11.77 1.68
N TYR A 110 9.81 -10.50 1.24
CA TYR A 110 10.87 -9.60 1.65
C TYR A 110 10.41 -8.90 2.91
N TYR A 111 11.28 -8.81 3.91
CA TYR A 111 10.94 -8.22 5.21
C TYR A 111 12.19 -7.72 5.92
N THR A 112 11.99 -6.87 6.89
CA THR A 112 13.05 -6.48 7.84
C THR A 112 12.97 -7.37 9.07
N ALA A 113 14.14 -7.84 9.55
CA ALA A 113 14.28 -8.47 10.85
C ALA A 113 15.59 -7.99 11.49
N ASP A 114 15.51 -7.57 12.75
CA ASP A 114 16.64 -6.97 13.49
C ASP A 114 17.41 -5.91 12.68
N GLU A 115 16.67 -5.04 11.98
CA GLU A 115 17.18 -3.96 11.10
C GLU A 115 18.02 -4.44 9.91
N HIS A 116 17.80 -5.69 9.45
CA HIS A 116 18.39 -6.22 8.23
C HIS A 116 17.30 -6.72 7.29
N ILE A 117 17.48 -6.49 5.99
CA ILE A 117 16.57 -7.02 4.98
C ILE A 117 16.79 -8.51 4.80
N CYS A 118 15.68 -9.24 4.80
CA CYS A 118 15.65 -10.69 4.68
C CYS A 118 14.66 -11.10 3.59
N VAL A 119 14.82 -12.31 3.08
CA VAL A 119 13.85 -12.95 2.19
C VAL A 119 13.56 -14.36 2.66
N ALA A 120 12.27 -14.73 2.72
CA ALA A 120 11.80 -16.08 3.03
C ALA A 120 10.83 -16.56 1.94
N ILE A 121 10.73 -17.87 1.74
CA ILE A 121 9.97 -18.46 0.64
C ILE A 121 8.92 -19.42 1.19
N SER A 122 7.74 -19.46 0.52
CA SER A 122 6.66 -20.40 0.80
C SER A 122 6.03 -20.92 -0.49
N ASP A 123 5.34 -22.06 -0.41
CA ASP A 123 4.46 -22.58 -1.45
C ASP A 123 3.03 -22.02 -1.36
N SER A 124 2.74 -21.21 -0.35
CA SER A 124 1.41 -20.70 -0.08
C SER A 124 1.47 -19.24 0.40
N PRO A 125 0.49 -18.38 0.01
CA PRO A 125 0.45 -17.00 0.51
C PRO A 125 0.25 -16.92 2.04
N VAL A 126 -0.32 -17.94 2.67
CA VAL A 126 -0.48 -17.97 4.13
C VAL A 126 0.74 -18.55 4.86
N GLY A 127 1.79 -18.88 4.12
CA GLY A 127 2.98 -19.49 4.69
C GLY A 127 2.87 -21.03 4.86
N PRO A 128 3.75 -21.64 5.64
CA PRO A 128 4.82 -21.00 6.40
C PRO A 128 5.95 -20.52 5.50
N PHE A 129 6.35 -19.26 5.68
CA PHE A 129 7.52 -18.70 5.03
C PHE A 129 8.78 -19.12 5.79
N ARG A 130 9.81 -19.61 5.06
CA ARG A 130 11.05 -20.14 5.63
C ARG A 130 12.28 -19.64 4.90
N GLN A 131 13.36 -19.49 5.62
CA GLN A 131 14.68 -19.32 5.05
C GLN A 131 15.39 -20.69 5.00
N LYS A 132 15.84 -21.09 3.81
CA LYS A 132 16.66 -22.30 3.66
C LYS A 132 17.99 -22.14 4.40
N GLU A 133 18.60 -20.98 4.24
CA GLU A 133 19.77 -20.53 4.99
C GLU A 133 19.32 -19.33 5.82
N LYS A 134 19.39 -19.47 7.15
CA LYS A 134 18.98 -18.42 8.09
C LYS A 134 20.03 -17.32 8.13
N LYS A 135 19.87 -16.32 7.26
CA LYS A 135 20.77 -15.16 7.14
C LYS A 135 20.03 -13.97 6.52
N PRO A 136 20.46 -12.73 6.77
CA PRO A 136 20.00 -11.58 6.03
C PRO A 136 20.55 -11.57 4.59
N MET A 137 19.99 -10.74 3.72
CA MET A 137 20.47 -10.58 2.34
C MET A 137 21.87 -9.92 2.32
N ILE A 138 22.11 -8.97 3.23
CA ILE A 138 23.43 -8.37 3.51
C ILE A 138 23.60 -8.37 5.03
N ALA A 139 24.71 -8.91 5.52
CA ALA A 139 24.97 -9.05 6.96
C ALA A 139 25.74 -7.88 7.57
N ASP A 140 26.57 -7.21 6.78
CA ASP A 140 27.52 -6.21 7.28
C ASP A 140 26.93 -4.81 7.38
N GLU A 141 25.67 -4.61 6.92
CA GLU A 141 25.00 -3.32 6.91
C GLU A 141 23.55 -3.45 7.32
N LYS A 142 23.09 -2.56 8.19
CA LYS A 142 21.69 -2.41 8.56
C LYS A 142 20.92 -1.70 7.45
N MET A 143 19.86 -2.33 6.97
CA MET A 143 18.96 -1.84 5.94
C MET A 143 17.55 -2.32 6.25
N ILE A 144 16.54 -1.51 5.93
CA ILE A 144 15.14 -1.81 6.19
C ILE A 144 14.25 -1.56 4.97
N ASP A 145 12.97 -1.92 5.06
CA ASP A 145 11.89 -1.54 4.15
C ASP A 145 12.16 -1.94 2.69
N SER A 146 12.40 -3.22 2.48
CA SER A 146 12.67 -3.75 1.15
C SER A 146 11.41 -3.92 0.30
N SER A 147 11.44 -3.41 -0.94
CA SER A 147 10.37 -3.49 -1.94
C SER A 147 10.91 -3.98 -3.27
N LEU A 148 10.34 -5.06 -3.81
CA LEU A 148 10.75 -5.64 -5.08
C LEU A 148 10.03 -4.99 -6.26
N PHE A 149 10.77 -4.68 -7.30
CA PHE A 149 10.22 -4.33 -8.61
C PHE A 149 10.84 -5.21 -9.70
N ILE A 150 10.00 -5.83 -10.52
CA ILE A 150 10.44 -6.59 -11.71
C ILE A 150 10.01 -5.79 -12.93
N ASP A 151 10.99 -5.35 -13.75
CA ASP A 151 10.70 -4.55 -14.94
C ASP A 151 10.14 -5.41 -16.10
N ASP A 152 9.67 -4.75 -17.15
CA ASP A 152 9.05 -5.38 -18.32
C ASP A 152 10.00 -6.37 -19.05
N ASP A 153 11.30 -6.22 -18.91
CA ASP A 153 12.34 -7.13 -19.44
C ASP A 153 12.62 -8.33 -18.52
N GLY A 154 11.94 -8.41 -17.36
CA GLY A 154 12.10 -9.45 -16.36
C GLY A 154 13.24 -9.21 -15.36
N LYS A 155 13.94 -8.08 -15.43
CA LYS A 155 15.06 -7.77 -14.54
C LYS A 155 14.54 -7.34 -13.16
N PRO A 156 15.00 -7.98 -12.08
CA PRO A 156 14.55 -7.63 -10.73
C PRO A 156 15.43 -6.54 -10.11
N TYR A 157 14.76 -5.62 -9.40
CA TYR A 157 15.36 -4.54 -8.64
C TYR A 157 14.78 -4.56 -7.22
N LEU A 158 15.62 -4.31 -6.23
CA LEU A 158 15.20 -4.16 -4.84
C LEU A 158 15.43 -2.71 -4.41
N PHE A 159 14.36 -2.07 -3.97
CA PHE A 159 14.41 -0.79 -3.28
C PHE A 159 14.49 -1.05 -1.78
N PHE A 160 15.22 -0.24 -1.05
CA PHE A 160 15.41 -0.39 0.40
C PHE A 160 15.91 0.91 1.02
N VAL A 161 15.86 0.97 2.33
CA VAL A 161 16.34 2.11 3.11
C VAL A 161 17.72 1.82 3.69
N ARG A 162 18.64 2.77 3.52
CA ARG A 162 19.92 2.84 4.23
C ARG A 162 19.94 3.97 5.24
N PHE A 163 20.62 3.74 6.35
CA PHE A 163 20.82 4.72 7.42
C PHE A 163 22.07 5.56 7.13
N ASN A 164 21.91 6.60 6.34
CA ASN A 164 22.99 7.51 5.95
C ASN A 164 22.50 8.97 6.00
N ASP A 165 22.80 9.66 7.09
CA ASP A 165 22.26 10.99 7.40
C ASP A 165 20.71 11.01 7.41
N GLY A 166 20.11 10.08 8.16
CA GLY A 166 18.70 9.75 8.17
C GLY A 166 18.38 8.52 7.34
N ASN A 167 17.08 8.23 7.16
CA ASN A 167 16.62 7.14 6.32
C ASN A 167 16.53 7.63 4.87
N ASN A 168 17.22 6.96 3.96
CA ASN A 168 17.23 7.32 2.54
C ASN A 168 16.94 6.09 1.68
N VAL A 169 16.12 6.26 0.63
CA VAL A 169 15.78 5.18 -0.28
C VAL A 169 16.88 4.96 -1.31
N TRP A 170 17.29 3.72 -1.46
CA TRP A 170 18.27 3.22 -2.42
C TRP A 170 17.65 2.14 -3.29
N VAL A 171 18.31 1.83 -4.41
CA VAL A 171 17.97 0.71 -5.30
C VAL A 171 19.21 -0.08 -5.64
N ALA A 172 19.05 -1.39 -5.83
CA ALA A 172 20.06 -2.26 -6.41
C ALA A 172 19.41 -3.29 -7.34
N GLU A 173 20.20 -3.81 -8.30
CA GLU A 173 19.79 -5.00 -9.04
C GLU A 173 19.85 -6.24 -8.14
N LEU A 174 18.91 -7.16 -8.35
CA LEU A 174 19.03 -8.53 -7.82
C LEU A 174 19.58 -9.48 -8.88
N GLU A 175 20.17 -10.59 -8.44
CA GLU A 175 20.38 -11.74 -9.30
C GLU A 175 19.03 -12.40 -9.66
N ASN A 176 19.05 -13.28 -10.66
CA ASN A 176 17.86 -13.99 -11.13
C ASN A 176 17.30 -15.01 -10.11
N ASP A 177 17.96 -15.19 -8.97
CA ASP A 177 17.46 -15.97 -7.83
C ASP A 177 16.48 -15.19 -6.96
N TYR A 178 16.34 -13.88 -7.20
CA TYR A 178 15.50 -12.94 -6.42
C TYR A 178 15.90 -12.85 -4.93
N MET A 179 17.10 -13.28 -4.56
CA MET A 179 17.56 -13.32 -3.17
C MET A 179 18.92 -12.66 -2.97
N THR A 180 19.70 -12.51 -4.03
CA THR A 180 21.07 -11.98 -3.96
C THR A 180 21.11 -10.55 -4.51
N ILE A 181 21.49 -9.59 -3.67
CA ILE A 181 21.70 -8.19 -4.06
C ILE A 181 23.05 -8.04 -4.74
N LYS A 182 23.09 -7.39 -5.91
CA LYS A 182 24.32 -6.97 -6.58
C LYS A 182 24.80 -5.67 -5.95
N ALA A 183 25.63 -5.77 -4.90
CA ALA A 183 26.03 -4.63 -4.08
C ALA A 183 26.72 -3.51 -4.88
N GLU A 184 27.46 -3.84 -5.93
CA GLU A 184 28.15 -2.90 -6.81
C GLU A 184 27.18 -2.03 -7.64
N THR A 185 25.91 -2.44 -7.74
CA THR A 185 24.87 -1.70 -8.47
C THR A 185 24.11 -0.72 -7.60
N MET A 186 24.32 -0.69 -6.28
CA MET A 186 23.59 0.18 -5.37
C MET A 186 23.64 1.65 -5.79
N ARG A 187 22.50 2.32 -5.85
CA ARG A 187 22.32 3.73 -6.19
C ARG A 187 21.34 4.41 -5.26
N PRO A 188 21.59 5.68 -4.85
CA PRO A 188 20.61 6.47 -4.12
C PRO A 188 19.46 6.87 -5.04
N CYS A 189 18.22 6.87 -4.50
CA CYS A 189 17.02 7.29 -5.20
C CYS A 189 16.48 8.60 -4.66
N VAL A 190 16.03 8.62 -3.40
CA VAL A 190 15.49 9.80 -2.74
C VAL A 190 16.05 9.94 -1.33
N HIS A 191 16.27 11.20 -0.93
CA HIS A 191 16.71 11.59 0.40
C HIS A 191 15.87 12.79 0.86
N VAL A 192 15.90 13.11 2.13
CA VAL A 192 15.18 14.26 2.68
C VAL A 192 15.66 15.55 2.01
N SER A 193 14.78 16.26 1.32
CA SER A 193 15.11 17.45 0.53
C SER A 193 13.96 18.46 0.39
N GLN A 194 12.77 18.14 0.88
CA GLN A 194 11.60 19.00 0.85
C GLN A 194 11.20 19.39 2.28
N ALA A 195 10.70 20.59 2.49
CA ALA A 195 10.39 21.14 3.81
C ALA A 195 9.42 20.26 4.63
N TRP A 196 8.46 19.59 3.99
CA TRP A 196 7.52 18.69 4.65
C TRP A 196 8.16 17.42 5.22
N GLU A 197 9.37 17.06 4.76
CA GLU A 197 10.15 15.89 5.17
C GLU A 197 11.16 16.24 6.29
N GLU A 198 11.38 17.51 6.57
CA GLU A 198 12.42 17.99 7.48
C GLU A 198 11.96 17.96 8.94
N VAL A 199 11.55 16.79 9.42
CA VAL A 199 11.24 16.52 10.82
C VAL A 199 12.29 15.57 11.38
N TRP A 200 12.59 15.70 12.68
CA TRP A 200 13.50 14.78 13.35
C TRP A 200 12.78 13.48 13.76
N PRO A 201 13.35 12.26 13.51
CA PRO A 201 14.50 12.01 12.64
C PRO A 201 14.18 12.28 11.17
N ARG A 202 15.19 12.59 10.37
CA ARG A 202 15.05 12.81 8.91
C ARG A 202 14.78 11.48 8.23
N VAL A 203 13.64 11.35 7.57
CA VAL A 203 13.16 10.07 7.05
C VAL A 203 12.58 10.21 5.64
N ASN A 204 13.10 9.40 4.70
CA ASN A 204 12.42 8.92 3.51
C ASN A 204 12.50 7.39 3.50
N GLU A 205 11.34 6.71 3.60
CA GLU A 205 11.26 5.26 3.75
C GLU A 205 10.01 4.69 3.08
N GLY A 206 9.78 3.37 3.21
CA GLY A 206 8.54 2.71 2.77
C GLY A 206 8.25 2.96 1.29
N SER A 207 9.25 2.76 0.43
CA SER A 207 9.12 3.00 -1.01
C SER A 207 8.39 1.87 -1.71
N TYR A 208 7.53 2.22 -2.67
CA TYR A 208 6.90 1.28 -3.60
C TYR A 208 6.95 1.82 -5.02
N VAL A 209 7.38 1.01 -5.98
CA VAL A 209 7.55 1.43 -7.37
C VAL A 209 6.55 0.75 -8.30
N LEU A 210 6.00 1.51 -9.24
CA LEU A 210 5.25 1.01 -10.39
C LEU A 210 5.69 1.72 -11.67
N LYS A 211 5.46 1.06 -12.81
CA LYS A 211 5.67 1.65 -14.14
C LYS A 211 4.33 1.96 -14.80
N HIS A 212 4.17 3.18 -15.31
CA HIS A 212 2.97 3.60 -16.03
C HIS A 212 3.36 4.39 -17.29
N LYS A 213 2.98 3.87 -18.47
CA LYS A 213 3.31 4.46 -19.78
C LYS A 213 4.79 4.80 -19.97
N GLY A 214 5.66 3.90 -19.54
CA GLY A 214 7.11 4.04 -19.72
C GLY A 214 7.83 4.94 -18.70
N LEU A 215 7.09 5.53 -17.73
CA LEU A 215 7.66 6.31 -16.62
C LEU A 215 7.52 5.51 -15.33
N TYR A 216 8.57 5.52 -14.51
CA TYR A 216 8.55 4.92 -13.17
C TYR A 216 8.01 5.93 -12.16
N TYR A 217 7.17 5.45 -11.26
CA TYR A 217 6.58 6.21 -10.16
C TYR A 217 6.92 5.49 -8.86
N MET A 218 7.55 6.19 -7.94
CA MET A 218 7.84 5.75 -6.59
C MET A 218 6.95 6.51 -5.62
N THR A 219 6.13 5.81 -4.84
CA THR A 219 5.65 6.38 -3.58
C THR A 219 6.69 6.12 -2.50
N TYR A 220 6.86 7.06 -1.59
CA TYR A 220 7.72 6.95 -0.41
C TYR A 220 7.09 7.72 0.74
N SER A 221 7.51 7.48 1.95
CA SER A 221 7.01 8.19 3.12
C SER A 221 8.06 9.15 3.67
N GLY A 222 7.62 10.33 4.04
CA GLY A 222 8.43 11.36 4.65
C GLY A 222 7.98 11.71 6.05
N ASN A 223 8.87 12.25 6.86
CA ASN A 223 8.80 12.40 8.31
C ASN A 223 8.99 11.08 9.07
N SER A 224 9.01 11.12 10.39
CA SER A 224 8.97 9.92 11.23
C SER A 224 7.55 9.35 11.27
N PHE A 225 7.41 8.01 11.27
CA PHE A 225 6.13 7.34 11.48
C PHE A 225 5.47 7.71 12.83
N GLU A 226 6.24 8.19 13.79
CA GLU A 226 5.75 8.68 15.08
C GLU A 226 5.12 10.07 14.96
N SER A 227 5.43 10.81 13.88
CA SER A 227 4.90 12.14 13.66
C SER A 227 3.47 12.09 13.13
N PRO A 228 2.55 12.95 13.63
CA PRO A 228 1.23 13.11 13.03
C PRO A 228 1.28 13.67 11.59
N PHE A 229 2.44 14.17 11.16
CA PHE A 229 2.69 14.69 9.81
C PHE A 229 3.41 13.67 8.90
N TYR A 230 3.52 12.40 9.31
CA TYR A 230 3.94 11.33 8.40
C TYR A 230 3.05 11.34 7.17
N GLY A 231 3.62 11.29 5.98
CA GLY A 231 2.89 11.46 4.72
C GLY A 231 3.53 10.68 3.57
N VAL A 232 2.76 10.51 2.50
CA VAL A 232 3.22 9.86 1.27
C VAL A 232 3.60 10.89 0.22
N GLY A 233 4.84 10.87 -0.22
CA GLY A 233 5.34 11.59 -1.38
C GLY A 233 5.35 10.73 -2.65
N CYS A 234 5.59 11.37 -3.78
CA CYS A 234 5.82 10.71 -5.05
C CYS A 234 7.07 11.28 -5.74
N ALA A 235 7.86 10.39 -6.32
CA ALA A 235 8.97 10.73 -7.21
C ALA A 235 8.83 9.96 -8.53
N THR A 236 9.41 10.47 -9.60
CA THR A 236 9.40 9.83 -10.93
C THR A 236 10.80 9.74 -11.52
N ALA A 237 11.00 8.72 -12.36
CA ALA A 237 12.24 8.53 -13.12
C ALA A 237 11.95 7.94 -14.51
N THR A 238 12.79 8.27 -15.49
CA THR A 238 12.75 7.65 -16.83
C THR A 238 13.64 6.41 -16.91
N ASP A 239 14.57 6.29 -15.98
CA ASP A 239 15.46 5.14 -15.79
C ASP A 239 15.37 4.72 -14.32
N ILE A 240 15.10 3.44 -14.09
CA ILE A 240 14.91 2.92 -12.73
C ILE A 240 16.16 3.04 -11.85
N MET A 241 17.35 2.98 -12.47
CA MET A 241 18.65 3.16 -11.82
C MET A 241 19.17 4.59 -11.93
N GLY A 242 18.41 5.50 -12.56
CA GLY A 242 18.76 6.90 -12.79
C GLY A 242 18.32 7.84 -11.67
N GLU A 243 18.21 9.11 -12.03
CA GLU A 243 17.77 10.15 -11.10
C GLU A 243 16.25 10.14 -10.90
N TRP A 244 15.84 10.25 -9.65
CA TRP A 244 14.44 10.36 -9.24
C TRP A 244 14.09 11.81 -8.92
N THR A 245 13.05 12.33 -9.58
CA THR A 245 12.54 13.68 -9.37
C THR A 245 11.28 13.65 -8.52
N LYS A 246 11.33 14.24 -7.33
CA LYS A 246 10.18 14.39 -6.45
C LYS A 246 9.15 15.34 -7.03
N TYR A 247 7.87 15.11 -6.73
CA TYR A 247 6.81 16.07 -7.05
C TYR A 247 6.96 17.33 -6.22
N ASP A 248 6.75 18.49 -6.84
CA ASP A 248 6.76 19.77 -6.13
C ASP A 248 5.59 19.90 -5.17
N GLU A 249 4.46 19.24 -5.50
CA GLU A 249 3.24 19.22 -4.68
C GLU A 249 3.21 18.16 -3.59
N ASN A 250 4.33 17.49 -3.29
CA ASN A 250 4.40 16.56 -2.16
C ASN A 250 4.09 17.25 -0.82
N PRO A 251 3.46 16.55 0.15
CA PRO A 251 3.01 15.16 0.09
C PRO A 251 1.71 14.99 -0.72
N ILE A 252 1.61 13.89 -1.51
CA ILE A 252 0.40 13.58 -2.29
C ILE A 252 -0.71 12.91 -1.47
N LEU A 253 -0.38 12.43 -0.27
CA LEU A 253 -1.32 11.97 0.75
C LEU A 253 -0.80 12.31 2.14
N GLN A 254 -1.58 13.07 2.90
CA GLN A 254 -1.31 13.37 4.31
C GLN A 254 -2.64 13.68 4.99
N ASN A 255 -2.86 13.10 6.16
CA ASN A 255 -4.02 13.34 7.01
C ASN A 255 -5.39 13.31 6.30
N PRO A 256 -5.75 12.23 5.55
CA PRO A 256 -7.05 12.14 4.91
C PRO A 256 -8.16 11.97 5.96
N GLY A 257 -9.23 12.77 5.85
CA GLY A 257 -10.34 12.74 6.80
C GLY A 257 -9.90 13.04 8.22
N THR A 258 -10.04 12.07 9.12
CA THR A 258 -9.63 12.18 10.55
C THR A 258 -8.33 11.45 10.85
N LEU A 259 -7.73 10.78 9.87
CA LEU A 259 -6.49 10.03 10.05
C LEU A 259 -5.28 10.95 10.16
N GLN A 260 -4.27 10.50 10.89
CA GLN A 260 -2.97 11.16 10.99
C GLN A 260 -1.86 10.13 11.07
N GLY A 261 -0.62 10.56 10.81
CA GLY A 261 0.52 9.66 10.76
C GLY A 261 0.37 8.61 9.65
N VAL A 262 -0.07 9.05 8.47
CA VAL A 262 -0.40 8.20 7.32
C VAL A 262 0.84 7.97 6.48
N GLY A 263 1.20 6.73 6.23
CA GLY A 263 2.36 6.43 5.38
C GLY A 263 2.65 4.94 5.24
N HIS A 264 3.88 4.67 4.79
CA HIS A 264 4.42 3.35 4.48
C HIS A 264 3.43 2.55 3.63
N SER A 265 3.35 2.91 2.36
CA SER A 265 2.30 2.46 1.46
C SER A 265 2.79 1.51 0.40
N ALA A 266 1.95 0.55 0.02
CA ALA A 266 2.13 -0.31 -1.14
C ALA A 266 0.91 -0.25 -2.07
N MET A 267 1.11 -0.55 -3.36
CA MET A 267 0.01 -0.53 -4.34
C MET A 267 -0.32 -1.93 -4.84
N PHE A 268 -1.59 -2.16 -5.13
CA PHE A 268 -2.08 -3.40 -5.70
C PHE A 268 -3.26 -3.15 -6.63
N LYS A 269 -3.56 -4.10 -7.52
CA LYS A 269 -4.80 -4.09 -8.30
C LYS A 269 -5.86 -4.90 -7.56
N ASP A 270 -7.06 -4.33 -7.43
CA ASP A 270 -8.21 -5.05 -6.89
C ASP A 270 -8.80 -6.03 -7.94
N LYS A 271 -9.83 -6.79 -7.55
CA LYS A 271 -10.51 -7.78 -8.42
C LYS A 271 -11.10 -7.19 -9.67
N GLU A 272 -11.42 -5.90 -9.66
CA GLU A 272 -11.93 -5.14 -10.79
C GLU A 272 -10.80 -4.52 -11.63
N GLY A 273 -9.53 -4.81 -11.29
CA GLY A 273 -8.35 -4.26 -11.96
C GLY A 273 -8.05 -2.80 -11.62
N LYS A 274 -8.73 -2.20 -10.64
CA LYS A 274 -8.49 -0.82 -10.22
C LYS A 274 -7.25 -0.76 -9.34
N LEU A 275 -6.43 0.26 -9.57
CA LEU A 275 -5.23 0.49 -8.76
C LEU A 275 -5.63 1.04 -7.38
N ARG A 276 -5.17 0.36 -6.35
CA ARG A 276 -5.36 0.69 -4.93
C ARG A 276 -4.03 0.94 -4.26
N ILE A 277 -4.10 1.65 -3.16
CA ILE A 277 -2.97 1.87 -2.24
C ILE A 277 -3.40 1.44 -0.84
N VAL A 278 -2.57 0.65 -0.18
CA VAL A 278 -2.70 0.34 1.23
C VAL A 278 -1.67 1.15 2.01
N TYR A 279 -2.04 1.63 3.19
CA TYR A 279 -1.17 2.41 4.07
C TYR A 279 -1.61 2.25 5.52
N HIS A 280 -0.75 2.58 6.45
CA HIS A 280 -1.17 2.66 7.84
C HIS A 280 -1.51 4.10 8.27
N ALA A 281 -2.19 4.22 9.40
CA ALA A 281 -2.34 5.44 10.16
C ALA A 281 -2.16 5.18 11.65
N HIS A 282 -1.94 6.22 12.43
CA HIS A 282 -1.98 6.15 13.90
C HIS A 282 -3.33 5.60 14.38
N LYS A 283 -3.33 4.95 15.54
CA LYS A 283 -4.56 4.45 16.18
C LYS A 283 -5.59 5.57 16.38
N ASP A 284 -5.15 6.69 16.88
CA ASP A 284 -5.93 7.91 17.09
C ASP A 284 -4.99 9.14 17.25
N LYS A 285 -5.53 10.29 17.65
CA LYS A 285 -4.75 11.53 17.80
C LYS A 285 -3.77 11.52 18.97
N GLU A 286 -3.95 10.64 19.94
CA GLU A 286 -3.17 10.56 21.17
C GLU A 286 -2.22 9.36 21.17
N HIS A 287 -2.53 8.31 20.38
CA HIS A 287 -1.82 7.05 20.38
C HIS A 287 -1.38 6.65 18.97
N ILE A 288 -0.13 6.32 18.82
CA ILE A 288 0.44 5.80 17.57
C ILE A 288 0.02 4.34 17.38
N HIS A 289 0.23 3.52 18.39
CA HIS A 289 0.02 2.08 18.33
C HIS A 289 -1.29 1.59 18.96
N PRO A 290 -1.83 0.45 18.48
CA PRO A 290 -1.44 -0.21 17.24
C PRO A 290 -1.81 0.64 16.03
N ARG A 291 -0.91 0.72 15.04
CA ARG A 291 -1.23 1.38 13.76
C ARG A 291 -2.34 0.60 13.06
N GLY A 292 -3.23 1.29 12.36
CA GLY A 292 -4.34 0.66 11.64
C GLY A 292 -4.15 0.66 10.14
N MET A 293 -4.66 -0.36 9.44
CA MET A 293 -4.62 -0.50 7.99
C MET A 293 -5.80 0.19 7.31
N TYR A 294 -5.50 0.98 6.26
CA TYR A 294 -6.48 1.70 5.44
C TYR A 294 -6.17 1.52 3.95
N ILE A 295 -7.18 1.61 3.09
CA ILE A 295 -7.04 1.36 1.65
C ILE A 295 -7.65 2.52 0.88
N GLY A 296 -6.85 3.19 0.05
CA GLY A 296 -7.25 4.27 -0.84
C GLY A 296 -7.33 3.85 -2.31
N SER A 297 -7.68 4.80 -3.17
CA SER A 297 -7.67 4.64 -4.62
C SER A 297 -6.57 5.48 -5.25
N VAL A 298 -5.92 4.94 -6.27
CA VAL A 298 -4.91 5.62 -7.07
C VAL A 298 -5.43 5.88 -8.48
N SER A 299 -5.15 7.06 -8.99
CA SER A 299 -5.48 7.43 -10.36
C SER A 299 -4.34 8.25 -10.98
N PHE A 300 -4.38 8.40 -12.30
CA PHE A 300 -3.46 9.26 -13.03
C PHE A 300 -4.22 10.39 -13.70
N GLN A 301 -3.78 11.62 -13.48
CA GLN A 301 -4.33 12.82 -14.08
C GLN A 301 -3.29 13.45 -15.01
N LYS A 302 -3.69 13.79 -16.24
CA LYS A 302 -2.79 14.45 -17.18
C LYS A 302 -2.57 15.91 -16.78
N VAL A 303 -1.32 16.29 -16.54
CA VAL A 303 -0.89 17.64 -16.21
C VAL A 303 0.28 17.99 -17.12
N ASN A 304 0.14 19.04 -17.93
CA ASN A 304 1.16 19.49 -18.88
C ASN A 304 1.71 18.35 -19.80
N GLY A 305 0.81 17.45 -20.23
CA GLY A 305 1.19 16.34 -21.12
C GLY A 305 1.70 15.09 -20.43
N VAL A 306 2.04 15.14 -19.14
CA VAL A 306 2.56 14.01 -18.33
C VAL A 306 1.46 13.52 -17.39
N ASP A 307 1.35 12.20 -17.23
CA ASP A 307 0.44 11.62 -16.24
C ASP A 307 1.03 11.82 -14.83
N ARG A 308 0.24 12.39 -13.91
CA ARG A 308 0.60 12.61 -12.50
C ARG A 308 -0.22 11.69 -11.62
N MET A 309 0.42 10.96 -10.75
CA MET A 309 -0.25 10.10 -9.77
C MET A 309 -1.04 10.95 -8.78
N ARG A 310 -2.26 10.50 -8.46
CA ARG A 310 -3.16 11.08 -7.45
C ARG A 310 -3.69 10.00 -6.55
N ILE A 311 -3.70 10.26 -5.26
CA ILE A 311 -4.30 9.37 -4.25
C ILE A 311 -5.57 10.04 -3.73
N SER A 312 -6.68 9.29 -3.71
CA SER A 312 -7.93 9.78 -3.13
C SER A 312 -7.80 10.00 -1.63
N LYS A 313 -8.45 11.04 -1.12
CA LYS A 313 -8.62 11.25 0.32
C LYS A 313 -9.71 10.36 0.92
N ASP A 314 -10.56 9.76 0.08
CA ASP A 314 -11.53 8.75 0.52
C ASP A 314 -10.81 7.41 0.70
N TYR A 315 -11.16 6.70 1.76
CA TYR A 315 -10.53 5.44 2.12
C TYR A 315 -11.53 4.40 2.64
N ILE A 316 -11.13 3.15 2.54
CA ILE A 316 -11.78 2.01 3.16
C ILE A 316 -11.06 1.73 4.46
N THR A 317 -11.77 1.66 5.58
CA THR A 317 -11.26 1.09 6.83
C THR A 317 -11.26 -0.43 6.69
N ALA A 318 -10.12 -1.05 6.89
CA ALA A 318 -10.00 -2.51 6.91
C ALA A 318 -10.45 -3.02 8.28
N GLU A 319 -11.69 -3.45 8.42
CA GLU A 319 -12.28 -3.85 9.70
C GLU A 319 -11.87 -5.27 10.08
N LEU A 320 -11.34 -5.44 11.30
CA LEU A 320 -11.05 -6.75 11.86
C LEU A 320 -12.35 -7.41 12.36
N VAL A 321 -12.63 -8.61 11.84
CA VAL A 321 -13.80 -9.42 12.21
C VAL A 321 -13.38 -10.78 12.76
N LYS A 322 -14.25 -11.39 13.56
CA LYS A 322 -14.03 -12.74 14.13
C LYS A 322 -14.23 -13.84 13.10
#